data_08c27e9f3cb0853aa1d940fff0b4b252
#
_entry.id   08c27e9f3cb0853aa1d940fff0b4b252
#
_cell.length_a   1.000
_cell.length_b   1.000
_cell.length_c   1.000
_cell.angle_alpha   90.00
_cell.angle_beta   90.00
_cell.angle_gamma   90.00
#
_symmetry.space_group_name_H-M   'P 1'
#
loop_
_entity.id
_entity.type
_entity.pdbx_description
1 polymer ?
#
loop_
_entity_poly.entity_id
_entity_poly.type
_entity_poly.pdbx_seq_one_letter_code
_entity_poly.pdbx_strand_id
1 'polypeptide(L)'
;MKRPAPNSSRFIQILLGQQGGTPPLVEYLVDEVVMRPILENILGCTWVNPGNDRDSQRAYLDNFIAFWHGMGYDFVRYEQNMGLPTLQVPAADTAVNSTKIRMWVEQHKGIITTWEDFDNYPWPKVEDYDFFAYEYLNNHLPEGMGLIVSHAAGVFEHLSQIMSYEGLCMALYDQPDLVAAIAQSLGERMVKFYQHILDLSHIIALFPGDDMGFRSGTLVSPEHLRKFVLPWHKHFAGMAHQRGLPYFLHSCGNLAAILDDLIFDVRIDGKHSFEDAIMPVDRFQEVLGHRISVLGGVDINILATGTPAQVRQRVRSLIETCGARGRFAIGSGNSIPSYIPVENYLAMLEATRG
;
A
#
# COMPACT_ATOMS: atom_id res chain seq x y z
N MET A 1 3.36 -23.42 -17.81
CA MET A 1 4.77 -23.49 -17.35
C MET A 1 4.80 -23.59 -15.83
N LYS A 2 5.69 -24.43 -15.26
CA LYS A 2 5.87 -24.50 -13.80
C LYS A 2 6.36 -23.13 -13.31
N ARG A 3 5.65 -22.54 -12.34
CA ARG A 3 6.09 -21.29 -11.70
C ARG A 3 7.35 -21.58 -10.88
N PRO A 4 8.33 -20.66 -10.84
CA PRO A 4 9.43 -20.79 -9.89
C PRO A 4 8.87 -20.80 -8.46
N ALA A 5 9.53 -21.52 -7.56
CA ALA A 5 9.18 -21.46 -6.14
C ALA A 5 9.37 -20.03 -5.62
N PRO A 6 8.54 -19.56 -4.68
CA PRO A 6 8.70 -18.25 -4.06
C PRO A 6 10.09 -18.09 -3.42
N ASN A 7 10.63 -16.87 -3.48
CA ASN A 7 11.92 -16.56 -2.88
C ASN A 7 11.93 -15.10 -2.38
N SER A 8 11.37 -14.89 -1.21
CA SER A 8 11.27 -13.58 -0.57
C SER A 8 12.63 -12.94 -0.27
N SER A 9 13.65 -13.74 0.01
CA SER A 9 15.02 -13.23 0.20
C SER A 9 15.55 -12.63 -1.10
N ARG A 10 15.37 -13.31 -2.24
CA ARG A 10 15.76 -12.79 -3.55
C ARG A 10 15.00 -11.51 -3.89
N PHE A 11 13.69 -11.45 -3.60
CA PHE A 11 12.87 -10.25 -3.77
C PHE A 11 13.50 -9.04 -3.07
N ILE A 12 13.80 -9.17 -1.79
CA ILE A 12 14.42 -8.09 -1.00
C ILE A 12 15.83 -7.75 -1.50
N GLN A 13 16.66 -8.75 -1.82
CA GLN A 13 18.02 -8.51 -2.32
C GLN A 13 18.05 -7.73 -3.64
N ILE A 14 17.13 -8.01 -4.56
CA ILE A 14 16.99 -7.25 -5.82
C ILE A 14 16.58 -5.81 -5.52
N LEU A 15 15.58 -5.60 -4.68
CA LEU A 15 15.10 -4.26 -4.32
C LEU A 15 16.17 -3.44 -3.60
N LEU A 16 16.94 -4.04 -2.71
CA LEU A 16 18.02 -3.34 -2.03
C LEU A 16 19.30 -3.18 -2.91
N GLY A 17 19.28 -3.68 -4.14
CA GLY A 17 20.42 -3.59 -5.07
C GLY A 17 21.60 -4.49 -4.68
N GLN A 18 21.34 -5.51 -3.85
CA GLN A 18 22.35 -6.48 -3.42
C GLN A 18 22.52 -7.64 -4.40
N GLN A 19 21.54 -7.83 -5.27
CA GLN A 19 21.51 -8.86 -6.30
C GLN A 19 20.90 -8.29 -7.59
N GLY A 20 21.47 -8.65 -8.75
CA GLY A 20 20.86 -8.42 -10.06
C GLY A 20 19.93 -9.56 -10.46
N GLY A 21 19.22 -9.38 -11.57
CA GLY A 21 18.37 -10.42 -12.17
C GLY A 21 17.05 -9.87 -12.69
N THR A 22 16.17 -10.76 -13.12
CA THR A 22 14.82 -10.41 -13.58
C THR A 22 14.05 -9.72 -12.47
N PRO A 23 13.42 -8.56 -12.73
CA PRO A 23 12.59 -7.86 -11.75
C PRO A 23 11.52 -8.79 -11.16
N PRO A 24 11.39 -8.89 -9.84
CA PRO A 24 10.32 -9.65 -9.22
C PRO A 24 8.98 -8.92 -9.38
N LEU A 25 7.89 -9.66 -9.13
CA LEU A 25 6.56 -9.07 -9.07
C LEU A 25 6.37 -8.28 -7.77
N VAL A 26 5.65 -7.16 -7.87
CA VAL A 26 5.14 -6.42 -6.72
C VAL A 26 3.70 -5.97 -6.98
N GLU A 27 2.90 -5.97 -5.93
CA GLU A 27 1.59 -5.33 -5.96
C GLU A 27 1.30 -4.74 -4.57
N TYR A 28 0.60 -3.59 -4.56
CA TYR A 28 0.21 -2.95 -3.30
C TYR A 28 -1.08 -3.56 -2.78
N LEU A 29 -2.14 -3.53 -3.57
CA LEU A 29 -3.43 -4.13 -3.26
C LEU A 29 -4.06 -4.71 -4.53
N VAL A 30 -4.81 -5.79 -4.38
CA VAL A 30 -5.70 -6.35 -5.41
C VAL A 30 -7.09 -6.45 -4.83
N ASP A 31 -8.07 -5.85 -5.50
CA ASP A 31 -9.48 -5.87 -5.07
C ASP A 31 -10.05 -7.30 -5.16
N GLU A 32 -10.88 -7.67 -4.20
CA GLU A 32 -11.54 -8.99 -4.16
C GLU A 32 -12.37 -9.29 -5.41
N VAL A 33 -12.92 -8.27 -6.05
CA VAL A 33 -13.66 -8.39 -7.34
C VAL A 33 -12.75 -8.96 -8.44
N VAL A 34 -11.44 -8.66 -8.39
CA VAL A 34 -10.43 -9.20 -9.31
C VAL A 34 -9.90 -10.54 -8.81
N MET A 35 -9.67 -10.68 -7.49
CA MET A 35 -9.14 -11.92 -6.89
C MET A 35 -10.10 -13.09 -7.05
N ARG A 36 -11.38 -12.89 -6.77
CA ARG A 36 -12.40 -13.93 -6.74
C ARG A 36 -12.49 -14.75 -8.03
N PRO A 37 -12.70 -14.16 -9.23
CA PRO A 37 -12.77 -14.93 -10.47
C PRO A 37 -11.46 -15.68 -10.79
N ILE A 38 -10.31 -15.16 -10.36
CA ILE A 38 -9.02 -15.84 -10.50
C ILE A 38 -8.98 -17.08 -9.60
N LEU A 39 -9.37 -16.93 -8.33
CA LEU A 39 -9.44 -18.04 -7.38
C LEU A 39 -10.39 -19.14 -7.86
N GLU A 40 -11.61 -18.77 -8.26
CA GLU A 40 -12.65 -19.74 -8.67
C GLU A 40 -12.33 -20.41 -10.02
N ASN A 41 -11.96 -19.62 -11.06
CA ASN A 41 -11.89 -20.13 -12.43
C ASN A 41 -10.48 -20.57 -12.86
N ILE A 42 -9.42 -20.11 -12.17
CA ILE A 42 -8.03 -20.39 -12.57
C ILE A 42 -7.32 -21.28 -11.54
N LEU A 43 -7.53 -20.98 -10.24
CA LEU A 43 -6.87 -21.70 -9.16
C LEU A 43 -7.70 -22.85 -8.59
N GLY A 44 -8.99 -22.95 -8.96
CA GLY A 44 -9.90 -24.04 -8.52
C GLY A 44 -10.27 -23.95 -7.04
N CYS A 45 -10.15 -22.77 -6.42
CA CYS A 45 -10.53 -22.53 -5.03
C CYS A 45 -12.02 -22.17 -4.94
N THR A 46 -12.64 -22.45 -3.81
CA THR A 46 -13.96 -21.92 -3.49
C THR A 46 -13.80 -20.58 -2.76
N TRP A 47 -14.41 -19.51 -3.26
CA TRP A 47 -14.40 -18.22 -2.60
C TRP A 47 -15.16 -18.27 -1.29
N VAL A 48 -14.57 -17.70 -0.23
CA VAL A 48 -15.20 -17.51 1.07
C VAL A 48 -15.10 -16.04 1.44
N ASN A 49 -16.23 -15.43 1.80
CA ASN A 49 -16.21 -14.05 2.34
C ASN A 49 -15.71 -14.08 3.79
N PRO A 50 -14.95 -13.06 4.22
CA PRO A 50 -14.56 -12.96 5.62
C PRO A 50 -15.83 -12.78 6.48
N GLY A 51 -16.01 -13.67 7.45
CA GLY A 51 -17.08 -13.60 8.44
C GLY A 51 -16.57 -13.10 9.78
N ASN A 52 -17.48 -13.10 10.78
CA ASN A 52 -17.13 -12.72 12.15
C ASN A 52 -16.55 -13.88 12.98
N ASP A 53 -16.70 -15.12 12.50
CA ASP A 53 -16.17 -16.32 13.15
C ASP A 53 -14.78 -16.68 12.62
N ARG A 54 -14.00 -17.37 13.44
CA ARG A 54 -12.59 -17.72 13.11
C ARG A 54 -12.49 -18.71 11.95
N ASP A 55 -13.47 -19.54 11.71
CA ASP A 55 -13.38 -20.54 10.63
C ASP A 55 -13.58 -19.90 9.26
N SER A 56 -14.55 -18.98 9.14
CA SER A 56 -14.70 -18.17 7.92
C SER A 56 -13.49 -17.23 7.68
N GLN A 57 -12.93 -16.65 8.76
CA GLN A 57 -11.71 -15.84 8.65
C GLN A 57 -10.51 -16.67 8.16
N ARG A 58 -10.29 -17.87 8.70
CA ARG A 58 -9.23 -18.80 8.24
C ARG A 58 -9.40 -19.12 6.76
N ALA A 59 -10.60 -19.56 6.37
CA ALA A 59 -10.87 -19.93 4.98
C ALA A 59 -10.68 -18.75 4.00
N TYR A 60 -11.04 -17.52 4.40
CA TYR A 60 -10.75 -16.32 3.63
C TYR A 60 -9.23 -16.08 3.51
N LEU A 61 -8.48 -16.20 4.60
CA LEU A 61 -7.03 -16.00 4.61
C LEU A 61 -6.30 -17.09 3.81
N ASP A 62 -6.81 -18.33 3.79
CA ASP A 62 -6.31 -19.38 2.91
C ASP A 62 -6.52 -19.04 1.43
N ASN A 63 -7.68 -18.48 1.06
CA ASN A 63 -7.91 -17.95 -0.28
C ASN A 63 -6.92 -16.81 -0.61
N PHE A 64 -6.69 -15.93 0.36
CA PHE A 64 -5.76 -14.82 0.20
C PHE A 64 -4.32 -15.31 -0.07
N ILE A 65 -3.82 -16.27 0.71
CA ILE A 65 -2.53 -16.93 0.49
C ILE A 65 -2.51 -17.62 -0.89
N ALA A 66 -3.56 -18.40 -1.22
CA ALA A 66 -3.65 -19.11 -2.49
C ALA A 66 -3.59 -18.16 -3.69
N PHE A 67 -4.21 -16.98 -3.59
CA PHE A 67 -4.14 -15.95 -4.63
C PHE A 67 -2.71 -15.45 -4.84
N TRP A 68 -2.05 -14.92 -3.80
CA TRP A 68 -0.71 -14.36 -3.92
C TRP A 68 0.30 -15.41 -4.40
N HIS A 69 0.29 -16.58 -3.80
CA HIS A 69 1.11 -17.71 -4.23
C HIS A 69 0.78 -18.15 -5.65
N GLY A 70 -0.52 -18.31 -5.95
CA GLY A 70 -1.01 -18.71 -7.26
C GLY A 70 -0.70 -17.71 -8.37
N MET A 71 -0.61 -16.42 -8.09
CA MET A 71 -0.21 -15.38 -9.05
C MET A 71 1.31 -15.28 -9.22
N GLY A 72 2.10 -15.92 -8.35
CA GLY A 72 3.57 -16.00 -8.48
C GLY A 72 4.31 -14.87 -7.79
N TYR A 73 3.72 -14.28 -6.76
CA TYR A 73 4.42 -13.35 -5.88
C TYR A 73 5.30 -14.09 -4.88
N ASP A 74 6.39 -13.45 -4.48
CA ASP A 74 7.32 -13.95 -3.48
C ASP A 74 6.87 -13.66 -2.03
N PHE A 75 5.71 -13.02 -1.89
CA PHE A 75 5.16 -12.58 -0.60
C PHE A 75 3.63 -12.54 -0.63
N VAL A 76 3.05 -12.48 0.56
CA VAL A 76 1.68 -12.01 0.79
C VAL A 76 1.77 -10.58 1.31
N ARG A 77 1.01 -9.65 0.74
CA ARG A 77 0.89 -8.30 1.27
C ARG A 77 -0.46 -8.14 1.95
N TYR A 78 -0.46 -7.74 3.22
CA TYR A 78 -1.67 -7.62 4.02
C TYR A 78 -1.70 -6.33 4.84
N GLU A 79 -2.86 -5.71 4.90
CA GLU A 79 -3.15 -4.59 5.79
C GLU A 79 -4.56 -4.69 6.33
N GLN A 80 -4.79 -4.07 7.49
CA GLN A 80 -6.08 -4.01 8.15
C GLN A 80 -6.30 -2.64 8.76
N ASN A 81 -7.55 -2.18 8.73
CA ASN A 81 -7.94 -0.90 9.31
C ASN A 81 -7.75 -0.92 10.84
N MET A 82 -7.25 0.17 11.40
CA MET A 82 -7.02 0.33 12.83
C MET A 82 -8.29 0.63 13.64
N GLY A 83 -9.46 0.65 13.01
CA GLY A 83 -10.73 0.86 13.70
C GLY A 83 -10.98 2.30 14.15
N LEU A 84 -10.29 3.28 13.55
CA LEU A 84 -10.51 4.69 13.85
C LEU A 84 -11.87 5.13 13.28
N PRO A 85 -12.81 5.65 14.09
CA PRO A 85 -14.08 6.15 13.62
C PRO A 85 -13.91 7.31 12.63
N THR A 86 -14.68 7.29 11.56
CA THR A 86 -14.74 8.36 10.56
C THR A 86 -16.19 8.64 10.17
N LEU A 87 -16.48 9.86 9.76
CA LEU A 87 -17.78 10.17 9.15
C LEU A 87 -17.79 9.64 7.73
N GLN A 88 -18.81 8.86 7.40
CA GLN A 88 -18.94 8.28 6.08
C GLN A 88 -20.27 8.69 5.44
N VAL A 89 -20.22 8.99 4.16
CA VAL A 89 -21.37 9.32 3.32
C VAL A 89 -21.53 8.30 2.21
N PRO A 90 -22.76 7.88 1.90
CA PRO A 90 -23.01 6.98 0.79
C PRO A 90 -22.80 7.72 -0.54
N ALA A 91 -22.03 7.12 -1.44
CA ALA A 91 -21.87 7.60 -2.80
C ALA A 91 -22.10 6.46 -3.80
N ALA A 92 -22.60 6.78 -5.00
CA ALA A 92 -22.72 5.80 -6.06
C ALA A 92 -21.32 5.31 -6.46
N ASP A 93 -21.16 3.99 -6.56
CA ASP A 93 -19.95 3.43 -7.13
C ASP A 93 -19.93 3.73 -8.64
N THR A 94 -18.85 4.36 -9.10
CA THR A 94 -18.67 4.73 -10.52
C THR A 94 -18.11 3.58 -11.37
N ALA A 95 -17.85 2.42 -10.79
CA ALA A 95 -17.42 1.24 -11.55
C ALA A 95 -18.55 0.73 -12.46
N VAL A 96 -18.25 0.50 -13.73
CA VAL A 96 -19.20 0.21 -14.83
C VAL A 96 -20.17 -0.96 -14.53
N ASN A 97 -19.80 -1.86 -13.62
CA ASN A 97 -20.58 -3.05 -13.28
C ASN A 97 -21.01 -3.10 -11.79
N SER A 98 -20.90 -2.00 -11.06
CA SER A 98 -21.27 -1.99 -9.66
C SER A 98 -22.65 -1.38 -9.43
N THR A 99 -23.53 -2.15 -8.78
CA THR A 99 -24.81 -1.67 -8.23
C THR A 99 -24.67 -1.33 -6.74
N LYS A 100 -23.43 -1.34 -6.20
CA LYS A 100 -23.18 -1.14 -4.78
C LYS A 100 -23.09 0.34 -4.43
N ILE A 101 -23.63 0.69 -3.29
CA ILE A 101 -23.37 1.97 -2.64
C ILE A 101 -21.98 1.85 -1.99
N ARG A 102 -21.08 2.75 -2.35
CA ARG A 102 -19.77 2.85 -1.75
C ARG A 102 -19.83 3.88 -0.62
N MET A 103 -19.27 3.54 0.52
CA MET A 103 -19.13 4.50 1.62
C MET A 103 -17.85 5.30 1.40
N TRP A 104 -17.95 6.62 1.39
CA TRP A 104 -16.83 7.55 1.27
C TRP A 104 -16.67 8.35 2.55
N VAL A 105 -15.45 8.68 2.89
CA VAL A 105 -15.19 9.58 4.02
C VAL A 105 -15.73 10.97 3.67
N GLU A 106 -16.45 11.58 4.62
CA GLU A 106 -16.98 12.95 4.50
C GLU A 106 -15.82 13.95 4.35
N GLN A 107 -15.89 14.82 3.32
CA GLN A 107 -14.79 15.72 2.99
C GLN A 107 -14.93 17.12 3.62
N HIS A 108 -16.14 17.50 4.06
CA HIS A 108 -16.44 18.83 4.57
C HIS A 108 -16.62 18.90 6.08
N LYS A 109 -16.97 17.78 6.71
CA LYS A 109 -17.22 17.72 8.14
C LYS A 109 -16.39 16.63 8.82
N GLY A 110 -15.52 17.03 9.73
CA GLY A 110 -14.74 16.11 10.57
C GLY A 110 -15.49 15.66 11.83
N ILE A 111 -15.02 14.58 12.44
CA ILE A 111 -15.46 14.18 13.80
C ILE A 111 -14.76 15.03 14.85
N ILE A 112 -13.48 15.37 14.64
CA ILE A 112 -12.73 16.22 15.56
C ILE A 112 -12.56 17.59 14.88
N THR A 113 -13.16 18.61 15.49
CA THR A 113 -13.08 20.02 15.07
C THR A 113 -12.67 20.92 16.23
N THR A 114 -12.75 20.43 17.46
CA THR A 114 -12.42 21.15 18.70
C THR A 114 -11.63 20.24 19.64
N TRP A 115 -11.05 20.83 20.70
CA TRP A 115 -10.42 20.07 21.78
C TRP A 115 -11.42 19.20 22.55
N GLU A 116 -12.67 19.65 22.70
CA GLU A 116 -13.73 18.85 23.31
C GLU A 116 -14.02 17.59 22.49
N ASP A 117 -14.06 17.71 21.15
CA ASP A 117 -14.21 16.55 20.25
C ASP A 117 -13.03 15.59 20.41
N PHE A 118 -11.80 16.12 20.50
CA PHE A 118 -10.59 15.33 20.68
C PHE A 118 -10.60 14.53 21.99
N ASP A 119 -11.01 15.16 23.08
CA ASP A 119 -11.09 14.52 24.41
C ASP A 119 -12.19 13.43 24.45
N ASN A 120 -13.28 13.63 23.73
CA ASN A 120 -14.40 12.70 23.64
C ASN A 120 -14.27 11.67 22.49
N TYR A 121 -13.24 11.77 21.62
CA TYR A 121 -13.09 10.84 20.52
C TYR A 121 -12.76 9.42 21.05
N PRO A 122 -13.47 8.39 20.58
CA PRO A 122 -13.29 7.03 21.09
C PRO A 122 -12.02 6.39 20.47
N TRP A 123 -10.86 6.86 20.87
CA TRP A 123 -9.59 6.37 20.42
C TRP A 123 -9.47 4.84 20.63
N PRO A 124 -9.30 4.03 19.58
CA PRO A 124 -9.14 2.59 19.74
C PRO A 124 -7.86 2.30 20.51
N LYS A 125 -7.94 1.32 21.41
CA LYS A 125 -6.77 0.80 22.12
C LYS A 125 -6.11 -0.27 21.25
N VAL A 126 -4.81 -0.20 21.07
CA VAL A 126 -4.09 -1.20 20.26
C VAL A 126 -4.10 -2.57 20.92
N GLU A 127 -4.21 -2.60 22.25
CA GLU A 127 -4.35 -3.82 23.05
C GLU A 127 -5.64 -4.60 22.73
N ASP A 128 -6.68 -3.91 22.24
CA ASP A 128 -7.97 -4.50 21.84
C ASP A 128 -7.99 -4.85 20.33
N TYR A 129 -6.90 -4.58 19.59
CA TYR A 129 -6.83 -4.82 18.16
C TYR A 129 -6.69 -6.31 17.85
N ASP A 130 -7.46 -6.79 16.89
CA ASP A 130 -7.43 -8.18 16.48
C ASP A 130 -6.28 -8.45 15.47
N PHE A 131 -5.15 -8.92 15.96
CA PHE A 131 -3.99 -9.29 15.15
C PHE A 131 -4.08 -10.68 14.52
N PHE A 132 -5.18 -11.39 14.73
CA PHE A 132 -5.35 -12.78 14.26
C PHE A 132 -4.98 -12.98 12.78
N ALA A 133 -5.39 -12.09 11.90
CA ALA A 133 -5.11 -12.23 10.48
C ALA A 133 -3.60 -12.18 10.16
N TYR A 134 -2.86 -11.27 10.81
CA TYR A 134 -1.40 -11.17 10.65
C TYR A 134 -0.69 -12.42 11.19
N GLU A 135 -1.10 -12.89 12.36
CA GLU A 135 -0.54 -14.09 13.00
C GLU A 135 -0.86 -15.35 12.18
N TYR A 136 -2.09 -15.45 11.68
CA TYR A 136 -2.50 -16.55 10.82
C TYR A 136 -1.68 -16.59 9.54
N LEU A 137 -1.59 -15.48 8.81
CA LEU A 137 -0.79 -15.39 7.59
C LEU A 137 0.67 -15.73 7.87
N ASN A 138 1.27 -15.14 8.93
CA ASN A 138 2.65 -15.43 9.31
C ASN A 138 2.92 -16.93 9.48
N ASN A 139 1.96 -17.68 10.02
CA ASN A 139 2.13 -19.10 10.36
C ASN A 139 1.74 -20.07 9.23
N HIS A 140 1.11 -19.58 8.13
CA HIS A 140 0.57 -20.46 7.07
C HIS A 140 1.13 -20.14 5.68
N LEU A 141 2.18 -19.31 5.59
CA LEU A 141 2.82 -19.02 4.30
C LEU A 141 3.46 -20.26 3.69
N PRO A 142 3.35 -20.47 2.36
CA PRO A 142 4.15 -21.44 1.64
C PRO A 142 5.65 -21.21 1.83
N GLU A 143 6.43 -22.27 1.77
CA GLU A 143 7.89 -22.19 1.89
C GLU A 143 8.48 -21.17 0.89
N GLY A 144 9.38 -20.32 1.35
CA GLY A 144 10.03 -19.28 0.55
C GLY A 144 9.25 -17.97 0.42
N MET A 145 7.97 -17.92 0.80
CA MET A 145 7.20 -16.68 0.85
C MET A 145 7.50 -15.89 2.10
N GLY A 146 7.41 -14.56 1.97
CA GLY A 146 7.43 -13.63 3.10
C GLY A 146 6.09 -12.94 3.31
N LEU A 147 5.98 -12.17 4.39
CA LEU A 147 4.82 -11.34 4.68
C LEU A 147 5.23 -9.86 4.65
N ILE A 148 4.57 -9.07 3.82
CA ILE A 148 4.69 -7.62 3.77
C ILE A 148 3.43 -7.04 4.39
N VAL A 149 3.60 -6.15 5.36
CA VAL A 149 2.49 -5.69 6.18
C VAL A 149 2.47 -4.19 6.39
N SER A 150 1.27 -3.69 6.69
CA SER A 150 1.04 -2.35 7.22
C SER A 150 -0.31 -2.28 7.94
N HIS A 151 -0.58 -1.16 8.62
CA HIS A 151 -1.94 -0.70 8.86
C HIS A 151 -2.50 -0.06 7.58
N ALA A 152 -3.80 -0.05 7.42
CA ALA A 152 -4.46 0.70 6.35
C ALA A 152 -4.49 2.19 6.68
N ALA A 153 -4.25 3.04 5.69
CA ALA A 153 -4.09 4.49 5.76
C ALA A 153 -2.92 4.97 6.65
N GLY A 154 -2.30 6.07 6.26
CA GLY A 154 -1.21 6.69 7.00
C GLY A 154 -1.66 7.81 7.94
N VAL A 155 -0.68 8.52 8.49
CA VAL A 155 -0.94 9.62 9.43
C VAL A 155 -1.69 10.77 8.74
N PHE A 156 -1.27 11.14 7.53
CA PHE A 156 -1.93 12.20 6.77
C PHE A 156 -3.36 11.82 6.38
N GLU A 157 -3.54 10.60 5.88
CA GLU A 157 -4.88 10.11 5.50
C GLU A 157 -5.81 10.07 6.70
N HIS A 158 -5.37 9.57 7.86
CA HIS A 158 -6.20 9.58 9.06
C HIS A 158 -6.49 10.97 9.59
N LEU A 159 -5.52 11.91 9.54
CA LEU A 159 -5.77 13.32 9.86
C LEU A 159 -6.89 13.88 8.97
N SER A 160 -6.80 13.66 7.66
CA SER A 160 -7.80 14.14 6.70
C SER A 160 -9.16 13.43 6.82
N GLN A 161 -9.19 12.18 7.28
CA GLN A 161 -10.43 11.43 7.51
C GLN A 161 -11.14 11.83 8.81
N ILE A 162 -10.37 12.10 9.88
CA ILE A 162 -10.91 12.45 11.20
C ILE A 162 -11.36 13.90 11.26
N MET A 163 -10.57 14.80 10.68
CA MET A 163 -10.86 16.24 10.67
C MET A 163 -11.69 16.70 9.45
N SER A 164 -11.95 15.85 8.48
CA SER A 164 -12.21 16.11 7.06
C SER A 164 -11.02 16.78 6.36
N TYR A 165 -10.93 16.67 5.04
CA TYR A 165 -9.83 17.32 4.31
C TYR A 165 -9.92 18.86 4.40
N GLU A 166 -11.12 19.41 4.24
CA GLU A 166 -11.35 20.84 4.37
C GLU A 166 -11.05 21.35 5.81
N GLY A 167 -11.56 20.61 6.82
CA GLY A 167 -11.31 20.91 8.23
C GLY A 167 -9.83 20.88 8.59
N LEU A 168 -9.10 19.87 8.11
CA LEU A 168 -7.64 19.78 8.28
C LEU A 168 -6.93 20.98 7.65
N CYS A 169 -7.28 21.36 6.41
CA CYS A 169 -6.67 22.52 5.74
C CYS A 169 -6.85 23.81 6.53
N MET A 170 -8.00 24.03 7.15
CA MET A 170 -8.24 25.21 8.02
C MET A 170 -7.47 25.09 9.34
N ALA A 171 -7.56 23.93 10.00
CA ALA A 171 -6.95 23.71 11.32
C ALA A 171 -5.42 23.78 11.30
N LEU A 172 -4.77 23.48 10.19
CA LEU A 172 -3.31 23.65 10.01
C LEU A 172 -2.85 25.10 10.29
N TYR A 173 -3.73 26.09 10.10
CA TYR A 173 -3.45 27.51 10.36
C TYR A 173 -4.10 28.00 11.64
N ASP A 174 -5.36 27.63 11.90
CA ASP A 174 -6.16 28.17 13.00
C ASP A 174 -5.95 27.40 14.32
N GLN A 175 -5.67 26.09 14.25
CA GLN A 175 -5.56 25.19 15.39
C GLN A 175 -4.40 24.19 15.24
N PRO A 176 -3.17 24.63 14.94
CA PRO A 176 -2.05 23.74 14.67
C PRO A 176 -1.70 22.80 15.84
N ASP A 177 -2.01 23.22 17.09
CA ASP A 177 -1.77 22.39 18.28
C ASP A 177 -2.77 21.23 18.38
N LEU A 178 -4.02 21.42 17.93
CA LEU A 178 -4.99 20.34 17.83
C LEU A 178 -4.57 19.33 16.77
N VAL A 179 -4.11 19.80 15.59
CA VAL A 179 -3.57 18.91 14.54
C VAL A 179 -2.38 18.10 15.08
N ALA A 180 -1.47 18.74 15.83
CA ALA A 180 -0.33 18.08 16.46
C ALA A 180 -0.77 16.99 17.46
N ALA A 181 -1.78 17.28 18.29
CA ALA A 181 -2.30 16.31 19.27
C ALA A 181 -2.94 15.10 18.58
N ILE A 182 -3.69 15.30 17.48
CA ILE A 182 -4.29 14.21 16.70
C ILE A 182 -3.18 13.38 16.03
N ALA A 183 -2.20 14.03 15.37
CA ALA A 183 -1.06 13.35 14.75
C ALA A 183 -0.26 12.51 15.77
N GLN A 184 -0.04 13.06 16.98
CA GLN A 184 0.61 12.35 18.08
C GLN A 184 -0.18 11.10 18.49
N SER A 185 -1.50 11.25 18.70
CA SER A 185 -2.39 10.15 19.08
C SER A 185 -2.44 9.04 18.03
N LEU A 186 -2.42 9.40 16.73
CA LEU A 186 -2.33 8.45 15.61
C LEU A 186 -1.00 7.73 15.60
N GLY A 187 0.10 8.49 15.58
CA GLY A 187 1.45 7.94 15.47
C GLY A 187 1.82 7.00 16.62
N GLU A 188 1.44 7.32 17.86
CA GLU A 188 1.67 6.45 19.02
C GLU A 188 0.94 5.11 18.90
N ARG A 189 -0.28 5.11 18.35
CA ARG A 189 -1.03 3.87 18.08
C ARG A 189 -0.38 3.05 16.99
N MET A 190 0.08 3.68 15.91
CA MET A 190 0.81 3.01 14.84
C MET A 190 2.14 2.45 15.33
N VAL A 191 2.85 3.15 16.21
CA VAL A 191 4.07 2.62 16.87
C VAL A 191 3.77 1.34 17.64
N LYS A 192 2.72 1.33 18.48
CA LYS A 192 2.32 0.13 19.22
C LYS A 192 1.90 -1.01 18.28
N PHE A 193 1.18 -0.69 17.20
CA PHE A 193 0.82 -1.66 16.17
C PHE A 193 2.09 -2.30 15.57
N TYR A 194 3.08 -1.49 15.15
CA TYR A 194 4.32 -2.02 14.58
C TYR A 194 5.19 -2.76 15.61
N GLN A 195 5.14 -2.39 16.88
CA GLN A 195 5.82 -3.16 17.93
C GLN A 195 5.32 -4.61 17.97
N HIS A 196 4.01 -4.84 17.86
CA HIS A 196 3.44 -6.18 17.79
C HIS A 196 3.81 -6.90 16.49
N ILE A 197 3.60 -6.24 15.35
CA ILE A 197 3.81 -6.83 14.02
C ILE A 197 5.28 -7.24 13.80
N LEU A 198 6.23 -6.42 14.24
CA LEU A 198 7.66 -6.68 14.03
C LEU A 198 8.22 -7.84 14.86
N ASP A 199 7.43 -8.40 15.77
CA ASP A 199 7.78 -9.63 16.49
C ASP A 199 7.40 -10.92 15.73
N LEU A 200 6.64 -10.81 14.62
CA LEU A 200 6.32 -11.93 13.75
C LEU A 200 7.54 -12.36 12.91
N SER A 201 7.70 -13.66 12.70
CA SER A 201 8.94 -14.24 12.18
C SER A 201 9.13 -14.15 10.66
N HIS A 202 8.04 -14.00 9.88
CA HIS A 202 8.09 -14.02 8.42
C HIS A 202 7.89 -12.63 7.78
N ILE A 203 7.94 -11.56 8.59
CA ILE A 203 7.90 -10.20 8.05
C ILE A 203 9.18 -9.93 7.28
N ILE A 204 9.04 -9.49 6.02
CA ILE A 204 10.17 -9.15 5.14
C ILE A 204 10.26 -7.67 4.81
N ALA A 205 9.19 -6.90 5.00
CA ALA A 205 9.14 -5.45 4.82
C ALA A 205 7.92 -4.85 5.51
N LEU A 206 8.01 -3.56 5.84
CA LEU A 206 6.85 -2.71 6.08
C LEU A 206 6.52 -1.95 4.78
N PHE A 207 5.23 -1.88 4.43
CA PHE A 207 4.80 -1.21 3.20
C PHE A 207 3.48 -0.47 3.41
N PRO A 208 3.46 0.60 4.25
CA PRO A 208 2.27 1.42 4.43
C PRO A 208 1.95 2.30 3.23
N GLY A 209 0.69 2.72 3.16
CA GLY A 209 0.22 3.84 2.35
C GLY A 209 0.01 5.08 3.18
N ASP A 210 0.28 6.24 2.57
CA ASP A 210 -0.13 7.55 3.07
C ASP A 210 -0.18 8.53 1.89
N ASP A 211 -1.36 8.79 1.35
CA ASP A 211 -1.53 9.57 0.12
C ASP A 211 -1.40 11.07 0.40
N MET A 212 -0.18 11.59 0.25
CA MET A 212 0.19 12.99 0.56
C MET A 212 0.18 13.91 -0.66
N GLY A 213 0.01 13.37 -1.87
CA GLY A 213 0.13 14.13 -3.12
C GLY A 213 -1.16 14.20 -3.93
N PHE A 214 -1.24 15.25 -4.73
CA PHE A 214 -2.19 15.44 -5.81
C PHE A 214 -1.43 15.61 -7.13
N ARG A 215 -2.13 15.72 -8.25
CA ARG A 215 -1.49 15.85 -9.57
C ARG A 215 -0.51 17.03 -9.68
N SER A 216 -0.84 18.16 -9.05
CA SER A 216 -0.06 19.42 -9.15
C SER A 216 1.00 19.60 -8.06
N GLY A 217 0.98 18.83 -6.98
CA GLY A 217 1.87 18.98 -5.84
C GLY A 217 1.37 18.20 -4.64
N THR A 218 1.90 18.50 -3.45
CA THR A 218 1.40 17.92 -2.19
C THR A 218 0.01 18.47 -1.82
N LEU A 219 -0.80 17.64 -1.15
CA LEU A 219 -2.18 17.98 -0.75
C LEU A 219 -2.23 19.12 0.28
N VAL A 220 -1.22 19.23 1.12
CA VAL A 220 -0.98 20.36 2.04
C VAL A 220 0.44 20.86 1.86
N SER A 221 0.83 21.99 2.49
CA SER A 221 2.18 22.52 2.30
C SER A 221 3.25 21.52 2.74
N PRO A 222 4.43 21.51 2.08
CA PRO A 222 5.56 20.67 2.50
C PRO A 222 5.97 20.89 3.96
N GLU A 223 5.86 22.13 4.48
CA GLU A 223 6.14 22.48 5.88
C GLU A 223 5.21 21.76 6.83
N HIS A 224 3.92 21.68 6.50
CA HIS A 224 2.95 20.96 7.33
C HIS A 224 3.21 19.45 7.32
N LEU A 225 3.54 18.86 6.16
CA LEU A 225 3.94 17.45 6.10
C LEU A 225 5.19 17.17 6.94
N ARG A 226 6.23 18.02 6.82
CA ARG A 226 7.47 17.92 7.63
C ARG A 226 7.20 18.05 9.12
N LYS A 227 6.21 18.84 9.51
CA LYS A 227 5.89 19.08 10.93
C LYS A 227 5.05 17.96 11.53
N PHE A 228 4.02 17.48 10.82
CA PHE A 228 2.98 16.65 11.41
C PHE A 228 2.98 15.19 10.94
N VAL A 229 3.56 14.88 9.77
CA VAL A 229 3.43 13.58 9.12
C VAL A 229 4.77 12.87 8.98
N LEU A 230 5.76 13.49 8.34
CA LEU A 230 7.04 12.84 8.03
C LEU A 230 7.82 12.36 9.26
N PRO A 231 7.76 13.00 10.46
CA PRO A 231 8.41 12.46 11.65
C PRO A 231 7.90 11.07 12.05
N TRP A 232 6.64 10.77 11.79
CA TRP A 232 6.07 9.45 12.05
C TRP A 232 6.58 8.41 11.08
N HIS A 233 6.59 8.72 9.78
CA HIS A 233 7.20 7.83 8.78
C HIS A 233 8.68 7.55 9.08
N LYS A 234 9.43 8.56 9.52
CA LYS A 234 10.82 8.40 9.98
C LYS A 234 10.92 7.44 11.17
N HIS A 235 10.00 7.56 12.12
CA HIS A 235 9.94 6.65 13.27
C HIS A 235 9.66 5.21 12.82
N PHE A 236 8.65 4.99 11.97
CA PHE A 236 8.29 3.66 11.46
C PHE A 236 9.41 3.04 10.62
N ALA A 237 10.05 3.82 9.75
CA ALA A 237 11.23 3.37 9.00
C ALA A 237 12.37 2.98 9.94
N GLY A 238 12.60 3.78 10.99
CA GLY A 238 13.59 3.46 12.04
C GLY A 238 13.30 2.13 12.75
N MET A 239 12.03 1.84 13.06
CA MET A 239 11.63 0.57 13.68
C MET A 239 11.88 -0.61 12.73
N ALA A 240 11.55 -0.49 11.45
CA ALA A 240 11.84 -1.52 10.44
C ALA A 240 13.35 -1.76 10.32
N HIS A 241 14.14 -0.69 10.17
CA HIS A 241 15.60 -0.78 10.03
C HIS A 241 16.30 -1.40 11.25
N GLN A 242 15.80 -1.17 12.46
CA GLN A 242 16.32 -1.83 13.69
C GLN A 242 16.16 -3.36 13.64
N ARG A 243 15.19 -3.86 12.86
CA ARG A 243 14.97 -5.30 12.62
C ARG A 243 15.64 -5.79 11.31
N GLY A 244 16.39 -4.93 10.63
CA GLY A 244 17.00 -5.25 9.33
C GLY A 244 16.01 -5.35 8.18
N LEU A 245 14.82 -4.78 8.32
CA LEU A 245 13.75 -4.81 7.33
C LEU A 245 13.69 -3.50 6.54
N PRO A 246 13.41 -3.52 5.24
CA PRO A 246 13.15 -2.31 4.47
C PRO A 246 11.77 -1.71 4.80
N TYR A 247 11.69 -0.40 4.64
CA TYR A 247 10.49 0.40 4.72
C TYR A 247 10.14 0.96 3.34
N PHE A 248 9.12 0.40 2.70
CA PHE A 248 8.58 0.90 1.45
C PHE A 248 7.41 1.84 1.73
N LEU A 249 7.21 2.85 0.89
CA LEU A 249 6.10 3.78 1.04
C LEU A 249 5.28 3.85 -0.24
N HIS A 250 3.98 3.57 -0.12
CA HIS A 250 2.99 3.93 -1.13
C HIS A 250 2.48 5.34 -0.83
N SER A 251 2.55 6.22 -1.81
CA SER A 251 1.95 7.54 -1.73
C SER A 251 1.66 8.05 -3.14
N CYS A 252 0.38 8.30 -3.41
CA CYS A 252 -0.10 8.80 -4.68
C CYS A 252 0.28 10.26 -4.91
N GLY A 253 0.22 10.67 -6.16
CA GLY A 253 0.36 12.04 -6.58
C GLY A 253 1.81 12.56 -6.68
N ASN A 254 1.92 13.86 -6.82
CA ASN A 254 3.20 14.56 -7.00
C ASN A 254 3.83 14.90 -5.65
N LEU A 255 4.88 14.19 -5.31
CA LEU A 255 5.65 14.36 -4.05
C LEU A 255 6.98 15.10 -4.26
N ALA A 256 7.22 15.71 -5.42
CA ALA A 256 8.53 16.30 -5.75
C ALA A 256 9.04 17.26 -4.66
N ALA A 257 8.16 18.03 -4.01
CA ALA A 257 8.52 19.00 -2.98
C ALA A 257 9.00 18.39 -1.65
N ILE A 258 8.75 17.09 -1.40
CA ILE A 258 9.14 16.35 -0.18
C ILE A 258 9.96 15.09 -0.50
N LEU A 259 10.31 14.87 -1.75
CA LEU A 259 10.96 13.63 -2.17
C LEU A 259 12.34 13.46 -1.53
N ASP A 260 13.09 14.54 -1.40
CA ASP A 260 14.38 14.53 -0.70
C ASP A 260 14.20 14.25 0.80
N ASP A 261 13.16 14.77 1.43
CA ASP A 261 12.83 14.46 2.83
C ASP A 261 12.54 12.97 2.99
N LEU A 262 11.74 12.38 2.07
CA LEU A 262 11.40 10.95 2.11
C LEU A 262 12.64 10.07 1.94
N ILE A 263 13.56 10.44 1.03
CA ILE A 263 14.75 9.64 0.73
C ILE A 263 15.84 9.80 1.79
N PHE A 264 16.14 11.03 2.22
CA PHE A 264 17.33 11.31 3.03
C PHE A 264 17.05 11.45 4.53
N ASP A 265 15.86 11.93 4.91
CA ASP A 265 15.50 12.13 6.32
C ASP A 265 14.63 10.98 6.84
N VAL A 266 13.53 10.65 6.19
CA VAL A 266 12.68 9.49 6.51
C VAL A 266 13.42 8.18 6.22
N ARG A 267 14.21 8.15 5.14
CA ARG A 267 15.00 7.00 4.69
C ARG A 267 14.12 5.84 4.22
N ILE A 268 13.14 6.14 3.39
CA ILE A 268 12.40 5.07 2.71
C ILE A 268 13.34 4.27 1.80
N ASP A 269 13.19 2.94 1.79
CA ASP A 269 14.00 2.05 0.95
C ASP A 269 13.41 1.87 -0.45
N GLY A 270 12.14 2.17 -0.62
CA GLY A 270 11.47 2.12 -1.90
C GLY A 270 10.20 2.94 -1.97
N LYS A 271 9.89 3.39 -3.17
CA LYS A 271 8.68 4.17 -3.47
C LYS A 271 7.73 3.37 -4.37
N HIS A 272 6.48 3.47 -4.05
CA HIS A 272 5.27 3.24 -4.82
C HIS A 272 4.34 4.45 -4.55
N SER A 273 3.53 5.02 -5.37
CA SER A 273 2.90 4.71 -6.62
C SER A 273 3.51 5.56 -7.75
N PHE A 274 3.16 5.22 -9.01
CA PHE A 274 3.62 5.95 -10.20
C PHE A 274 2.48 6.17 -11.18
N GLU A 275 2.30 7.42 -11.58
CA GLU A 275 1.34 7.86 -12.58
C GLU A 275 2.09 8.52 -13.73
N ASP A 276 1.99 7.98 -14.96
CA ASP A 276 2.72 8.50 -16.13
C ASP A 276 2.38 9.96 -16.43
N ALA A 277 1.18 10.42 -16.03
CA ALA A 277 0.75 11.81 -16.17
C ALA A 277 1.45 12.80 -15.23
N ILE A 278 2.10 12.32 -14.17
CA ILE A 278 2.85 13.12 -13.18
C ILE A 278 4.34 12.95 -13.44
N MET A 279 4.84 11.73 -13.34
CA MET A 279 6.22 11.35 -13.64
C MET A 279 6.25 9.89 -14.09
N PRO A 280 6.54 9.62 -15.36
CA PRO A 280 6.71 8.26 -15.84
C PRO A 280 7.75 7.49 -15.02
N VAL A 281 7.45 6.24 -14.71
CA VAL A 281 8.29 5.41 -13.82
C VAL A 281 9.69 5.20 -14.35
N ASP A 282 9.85 5.08 -15.66
CA ASP A 282 11.16 4.97 -16.32
C ASP A 282 12.02 6.22 -16.13
N ARG A 283 11.41 7.41 -16.12
CA ARG A 283 12.10 8.66 -15.79
C ARG A 283 12.49 8.72 -14.32
N PHE A 284 11.59 8.30 -13.43
CA PHE A 284 11.90 8.21 -11.99
C PHE A 284 13.06 7.23 -11.74
N GLN A 285 13.01 6.05 -12.36
CA GLN A 285 14.06 5.04 -12.27
C GLN A 285 15.41 5.55 -12.80
N GLU A 286 15.39 6.33 -13.88
CA GLU A 286 16.61 6.95 -14.44
C GLU A 286 17.28 7.90 -13.44
N VAL A 287 16.48 8.74 -12.78
CA VAL A 287 16.99 9.80 -11.91
C VAL A 287 17.30 9.30 -10.50
N LEU A 288 16.46 8.45 -9.92
CA LEU A 288 16.49 8.10 -8.52
C LEU A 288 16.61 6.59 -8.21
N GLY A 289 16.46 5.72 -9.22
CA GLY A 289 16.54 4.27 -9.02
C GLY A 289 17.88 3.75 -8.50
N HIS A 290 18.95 4.55 -8.60
CA HIS A 290 20.23 4.23 -7.97
C HIS A 290 20.26 4.49 -6.45
N ARG A 291 19.27 5.22 -5.90
CA ARG A 291 19.17 5.62 -4.49
C ARG A 291 18.13 4.81 -3.75
N ILE A 292 16.92 4.66 -4.33
CA ILE A 292 15.81 3.93 -3.71
C ILE A 292 15.23 2.92 -4.69
N SER A 293 14.53 1.93 -4.17
CA SER A 293 13.83 0.94 -4.97
C SER A 293 12.57 1.54 -5.60
N VAL A 294 12.28 1.11 -6.82
CA VAL A 294 11.08 1.49 -7.56
C VAL A 294 10.17 0.28 -7.63
N LEU A 295 8.98 0.41 -7.04
CA LEU A 295 8.00 -0.66 -6.94
C LEU A 295 6.81 -0.37 -7.86
N GLY A 296 6.50 -1.28 -8.80
CA GLY A 296 5.41 -1.13 -9.75
C GLY A 296 5.75 -0.25 -10.95
N GLY A 297 4.74 0.39 -11.53
CA GLY A 297 4.93 1.38 -12.60
C GLY A 297 4.22 1.09 -13.91
N VAL A 298 3.43 0.03 -14.01
CA VAL A 298 2.47 -0.11 -15.12
C VAL A 298 1.31 0.84 -14.82
N ASP A 299 1.20 1.91 -15.60
CA ASP A 299 0.19 2.96 -15.39
C ASP A 299 -1.22 2.37 -15.32
N ILE A 300 -1.98 2.79 -14.31
CA ILE A 300 -3.31 2.26 -14.03
C ILE A 300 -4.28 2.49 -15.19
N ASN A 301 -4.11 3.58 -15.94
CA ASN A 301 -4.95 3.87 -17.08
C ASN A 301 -4.72 2.86 -18.22
N ILE A 302 -3.46 2.41 -18.43
CA ILE A 302 -3.16 1.35 -19.39
C ILE A 302 -3.79 0.03 -18.95
N LEU A 303 -3.75 -0.28 -17.65
CA LEU A 303 -4.39 -1.48 -17.11
C LEU A 303 -5.92 -1.41 -17.22
N ALA A 304 -6.53 -0.24 -17.03
CA ALA A 304 -7.97 -0.08 -17.04
C ALA A 304 -8.56 -0.04 -18.48
N THR A 305 -7.89 0.64 -19.40
CA THR A 305 -8.46 0.97 -20.72
C THR A 305 -7.71 0.36 -21.91
N GLY A 306 -6.49 -0.15 -21.69
CA GLY A 306 -5.69 -0.75 -22.73
C GLY A 306 -6.12 -2.19 -23.06
N THR A 307 -5.61 -2.70 -24.17
CA THR A 307 -5.75 -4.13 -24.51
C THR A 307 -4.68 -4.97 -23.82
N PRO A 308 -4.89 -6.30 -23.63
CA PRO A 308 -3.87 -7.20 -23.09
C PRO A 308 -2.52 -7.13 -23.85
N ALA A 309 -2.55 -6.87 -25.16
CA ALA A 309 -1.34 -6.71 -25.97
C ALA A 309 -0.56 -5.44 -25.60
N GLN A 310 -1.24 -4.32 -25.41
CA GLN A 310 -0.65 -3.06 -24.96
C GLN A 310 -0.07 -3.17 -23.55
N VAL A 311 -0.78 -3.84 -22.65
CA VAL A 311 -0.29 -4.13 -21.29
C VAL A 311 1.03 -4.94 -21.36
N ARG A 312 1.04 -6.06 -22.11
CA ARG A 312 2.27 -6.86 -22.28
C ARG A 312 3.42 -6.06 -22.88
N GLN A 313 3.15 -5.21 -23.86
CA GLN A 313 4.15 -4.34 -24.46
C GLN A 313 4.76 -3.38 -23.43
N ARG A 314 3.91 -2.69 -22.62
CA ARG A 314 4.38 -1.77 -21.59
C ARG A 314 5.22 -2.48 -20.53
N VAL A 315 4.78 -3.65 -20.06
CA VAL A 315 5.53 -4.47 -19.09
C VAL A 315 6.92 -4.83 -19.62
N ARG A 316 7.02 -5.33 -20.85
CA ARG A 316 8.31 -5.68 -21.46
C ARG A 316 9.22 -4.45 -21.57
N SER A 317 8.70 -3.31 -22.01
CA SER A 317 9.45 -2.05 -22.06
C SER A 317 9.98 -1.65 -20.69
N LEU A 318 9.20 -1.80 -19.62
CA LEU A 318 9.63 -1.48 -18.25
C LEU A 318 10.70 -2.47 -17.74
N ILE A 319 10.58 -3.75 -18.06
CA ILE A 319 11.60 -4.74 -17.72
C ILE A 319 12.92 -4.40 -18.41
N GLU A 320 12.88 -4.03 -19.68
CA GLU A 320 14.06 -3.63 -20.46
C GLU A 320 14.69 -2.33 -19.94
N THR A 321 13.89 -1.32 -19.64
CA THR A 321 14.39 0.01 -19.26
C THR A 321 14.69 0.15 -17.78
N CYS A 322 13.76 -0.23 -16.91
CA CYS A 322 13.89 -0.11 -15.46
C CYS A 322 14.59 -1.33 -14.86
N GLY A 323 14.24 -2.54 -15.31
CA GLY A 323 14.83 -3.78 -14.79
C GLY A 323 16.33 -3.86 -15.02
N ALA A 324 16.84 -3.40 -16.16
CA ALA A 324 18.28 -3.37 -16.45
C ALA A 324 19.08 -2.48 -15.49
N ARG A 325 18.44 -1.52 -14.81
CA ARG A 325 19.09 -0.61 -13.85
C ARG A 325 19.11 -1.18 -12.43
N GLY A 326 18.37 -2.27 -12.15
CA GLY A 326 18.25 -2.88 -10.84
C GLY A 326 17.31 -2.08 -9.89
N ARG A 327 17.16 -2.54 -8.65
CA ARG A 327 16.29 -1.96 -7.63
C ARG A 327 14.84 -1.71 -8.12
N PHE A 328 14.34 -2.60 -8.96
CA PHE A 328 13.05 -2.49 -9.61
C PHE A 328 12.23 -3.77 -9.41
N ALA A 329 10.97 -3.62 -9.03
CA ALA A 329 9.97 -4.68 -9.07
C ALA A 329 8.82 -4.25 -9.98
N ILE A 330 8.34 -5.17 -10.81
CA ILE A 330 7.29 -4.90 -11.81
C ILE A 330 5.90 -5.17 -11.22
N GLY A 331 4.98 -4.27 -11.42
CA GLY A 331 3.60 -4.35 -10.97
C GLY A 331 2.80 -3.14 -11.45
N SER A 332 1.59 -2.95 -10.95
CA SER A 332 0.80 -1.77 -11.26
C SER A 332 1.46 -0.48 -10.73
N GLY A 333 1.12 0.63 -11.31
CA GLY A 333 1.56 1.96 -10.84
C GLY A 333 0.76 2.44 -9.63
N ASN A 334 -0.23 1.67 -9.16
CA ASN A 334 -1.03 2.00 -7.99
C ASN A 334 -1.48 0.70 -7.29
N SER A 335 -2.74 0.33 -7.35
CA SER A 335 -3.30 -0.95 -6.91
C SER A 335 -4.05 -1.58 -8.09
N ILE A 336 -4.63 -2.75 -7.89
CA ILE A 336 -5.55 -3.39 -8.85
C ILE A 336 -6.99 -3.25 -8.32
N PRO A 337 -7.66 -2.11 -8.57
CA PRO A 337 -9.03 -1.88 -8.14
C PRO A 337 -10.04 -2.67 -8.99
N SER A 338 -11.28 -2.71 -8.53
CA SER A 338 -12.40 -3.48 -9.09
C SER A 338 -12.70 -3.21 -10.57
N TYR A 339 -12.32 -2.05 -11.10
CA TYR A 339 -12.54 -1.69 -12.51
C TYR A 339 -11.43 -2.18 -13.47
N ILE A 340 -10.35 -2.80 -12.97
CA ILE A 340 -9.33 -3.38 -13.85
C ILE A 340 -9.84 -4.71 -14.42
N PRO A 341 -9.86 -4.87 -15.76
CA PRO A 341 -10.18 -6.15 -16.38
C PRO A 341 -9.21 -7.25 -15.94
N VAL A 342 -9.75 -8.39 -15.54
CA VAL A 342 -8.94 -9.56 -15.10
C VAL A 342 -7.93 -9.96 -16.16
N GLU A 343 -8.31 -9.93 -17.44
CA GLU A 343 -7.42 -10.25 -18.55
C GLU A 343 -6.23 -9.30 -18.66
N ASN A 344 -6.38 -8.02 -18.32
CA ASN A 344 -5.28 -7.06 -18.33
C ASN A 344 -4.34 -7.28 -17.15
N TYR A 345 -4.88 -7.58 -15.97
CA TYR A 345 -4.06 -7.97 -14.83
C TYR A 345 -3.25 -9.25 -15.12
N LEU A 346 -3.89 -10.28 -15.67
CA LEU A 346 -3.21 -11.51 -16.05
C LEU A 346 -2.17 -11.27 -17.15
N ALA A 347 -2.46 -10.41 -18.14
CA ALA A 347 -1.51 -10.05 -19.19
C ALA A 347 -0.25 -9.36 -18.62
N MET A 348 -0.41 -8.51 -17.57
CA MET A 348 0.71 -7.92 -16.85
C MET A 348 1.58 -9.01 -16.22
N LEU A 349 0.98 -9.94 -15.47
CA LEU A 349 1.71 -11.03 -14.81
C LEU A 349 2.37 -12.01 -15.80
N GLU A 350 1.72 -12.32 -16.92
CA GLU A 350 2.28 -13.19 -17.96
C GLU A 350 3.50 -12.60 -18.63
N ALA A 351 3.48 -11.30 -18.91
CA ALA A 351 4.57 -10.61 -19.60
C ALA A 351 5.88 -10.57 -18.80
N THR A 352 5.83 -10.78 -17.48
CA THR A 352 7.03 -10.87 -16.63
C THR A 352 7.72 -12.24 -16.70
N ARG A 353 7.09 -13.23 -17.32
CA ARG A 353 7.55 -14.61 -17.33
C ARG A 353 8.19 -15.03 -18.65
N GLY A 354 8.20 -14.14 -19.60
CA GLY A 354 8.62 -14.41 -20.94
C GLY A 354 9.73 -13.98 -21.49
#